data_c921b5e04f90a79bcbc4a1d7ccc4589d
#
_entry.id   c921b5e04f90a79bcbc4a1d7ccc4589d
#
_cell.length_a   1.000
_cell.length_b   1.000
_cell.length_c   1.000
_cell.angle_alpha   90.00
_cell.angle_beta   90.00
_cell.angle_gamma   90.00
#
_symmetry.space_group_name_H-M   'P 1'
#
loop_
_entity.id
_entity.type
_entity.pdbx_description
1 polymer ?
#
loop_
_entity_poly.entity_id
_entity_poly.type
_entity_poly.pdbx_seq_one_letter_code
_entity_poly.pdbx_strand_id
1 'polypeptide(L)'
;MAHNEHVIDGNNKDVLMGMSYEDAKQYYLSLCEGWTPYNPKPMVIEHEGVQVVRDDLTVGTKTRAGDLLCAKIQNKTLVYCQPRVGLAGVSLCDVAKRHNKDVVLFMPSSKEISLHQACCIERGATPIFERIAAMPNLNLYAKKWADEHNACFIPLGLKHEFATAAIIHAASQIPEPEEVYVAISTGVLSRALQIAWPNAKFTCVAVARNLQAGELGRAEVISEPLAFPQSAKKEDMPPFPTVATYDAKVWRYIPKDGNKRRLMWNVGRDPILKDASIIVKTDSYRKWKKDMQ
;
A
#
# COMPACT_ATOMS: atom_id res chain seq x y z
N MET A 1 -12.61 15.19 22.94
CA MET A 1 -13.43 13.99 22.72
C MET A 1 -12.82 13.29 21.52
N ALA A 2 -12.31 12.07 21.69
CA ALA A 2 -11.78 11.30 20.59
C ALA A 2 -12.98 10.92 19.70
N HIS A 3 -12.96 11.36 18.45
CA HIS A 3 -13.95 10.94 17.49
C HIS A 3 -13.69 9.47 17.14
N ASN A 4 -14.59 8.60 17.59
CA ASN A 4 -14.60 7.21 17.20
C ASN A 4 -14.95 7.13 15.71
N GLU A 5 -13.98 7.00 14.87
CA GLU A 5 -14.18 6.90 13.44
C GLU A 5 -13.91 5.49 12.95
N HIS A 6 -14.75 5.04 12.04
CA HIS A 6 -14.67 3.71 11.44
C HIS A 6 -13.39 3.53 10.64
N VAL A 7 -12.57 2.55 10.98
CA VAL A 7 -11.57 2.03 10.08
C VAL A 7 -12.20 0.88 9.30
N ILE A 8 -12.42 1.09 8.02
CA ILE A 8 -12.88 0.03 7.14
C ILE A 8 -11.64 -0.73 6.68
N ASP A 9 -11.36 -1.87 7.24
CA ASP A 9 -10.51 -2.85 6.61
C ASP A 9 -11.37 -3.86 5.81
N GLY A 10 -10.78 -4.54 4.84
CA GLY A 10 -11.55 -5.30 3.85
C GLY A 10 -12.44 -6.42 4.39
N ASN A 11 -12.17 -6.94 5.59
CA ASN A 11 -12.87 -8.08 6.16
C ASN A 11 -13.72 -7.72 7.38
N ASN A 12 -13.45 -6.60 8.04
CA ASN A 12 -14.12 -6.22 9.27
C ASN A 12 -14.45 -4.73 9.20
N LYS A 13 -15.58 -4.42 8.59
CA LYS A 13 -15.97 -3.06 8.22
C LYS A 13 -16.04 -2.08 9.38
N ASP A 14 -16.21 -2.57 10.61
CA ASP A 14 -16.51 -1.74 11.77
C ASP A 14 -15.85 -2.21 13.07
N VAL A 15 -14.67 -2.85 13.00
CA VAL A 15 -13.96 -3.37 14.19
C VAL A 15 -13.72 -2.31 15.26
N LEU A 16 -13.63 -1.03 14.83
CA LEU A 16 -13.34 0.07 15.74
C LEU A 16 -14.54 0.95 16.07
N MET A 17 -15.75 0.55 15.69
CA MET A 17 -16.95 1.27 16.06
C MET A 17 -17.08 1.33 17.58
N GLY A 18 -16.94 2.53 18.14
CA GLY A 18 -17.03 2.75 19.58
C GLY A 18 -15.74 2.59 20.37
N MET A 19 -14.62 2.19 19.77
CA MET A 19 -13.32 2.12 20.45
C MET A 19 -12.63 3.49 20.52
N SER A 20 -11.89 3.74 21.60
CA SER A 20 -10.92 4.84 21.63
C SER A 20 -9.74 4.53 20.70
N TYR A 21 -8.97 5.55 20.30
CA TYR A 21 -7.74 5.33 19.54
C TYR A 21 -6.74 4.45 20.29
N GLU A 22 -6.66 4.56 21.60
CA GLU A 22 -5.76 3.75 22.42
C GLU A 22 -6.22 2.28 22.44
N ASP A 23 -7.50 2.00 22.66
CA ASP A 23 -8.04 0.64 22.61
C ASP A 23 -7.86 0.01 21.24
N ALA A 24 -8.09 0.79 20.18
CA ALA A 24 -7.86 0.36 18.81
C ALA A 24 -6.39 0.03 18.55
N LYS A 25 -5.47 0.86 19.03
CA LYS A 25 -4.03 0.62 18.94
C LYS A 25 -3.64 -0.67 19.65
N GLN A 26 -4.12 -0.89 20.87
CA GLN A 26 -3.86 -2.11 21.63
C GLN A 26 -4.42 -3.34 20.92
N TYR A 27 -5.64 -3.28 20.40
CA TYR A 27 -6.24 -4.36 19.61
C TYR A 27 -5.35 -4.72 18.41
N TYR A 28 -4.95 -3.74 17.59
CA TYR A 28 -4.11 -4.03 16.42
C TYR A 28 -2.72 -4.54 16.80
N LEU A 29 -2.13 -4.04 17.88
CA LEU A 29 -0.84 -4.53 18.37
C LEU A 29 -0.94 -5.98 18.86
N SER A 30 -2.05 -6.40 19.46
CA SER A 30 -2.28 -7.79 19.86
C SER A 30 -2.29 -8.75 18.66
N LEU A 31 -2.74 -8.30 17.48
CA LEU A 31 -2.67 -9.10 16.25
C LEU A 31 -1.24 -9.40 15.79
N CYS A 32 -0.27 -8.60 16.27
CA CYS A 32 1.15 -8.78 15.96
C CYS A 32 1.85 -9.80 16.88
N GLU A 33 1.18 -10.32 17.91
CA GLU A 33 1.78 -11.28 18.82
C GLU A 33 2.32 -12.50 18.11
N GLY A 34 3.56 -12.89 18.48
CA GLY A 34 4.27 -14.03 17.88
C GLY A 34 4.79 -13.79 16.45
N TRP A 35 4.61 -12.58 15.89
CA TRP A 35 5.17 -12.22 14.60
C TRP A 35 6.51 -11.48 14.76
N THR A 36 7.50 -11.91 13.99
CA THR A 36 8.79 -11.21 13.87
C THR A 36 8.85 -10.49 12.52
N PRO A 37 8.78 -9.16 12.50
CA PRO A 37 8.77 -8.40 11.24
C PRO A 37 10.06 -8.58 10.46
N TYR A 38 9.94 -8.76 9.15
CA TYR A 38 11.11 -8.75 8.25
C TYR A 38 11.84 -7.40 8.24
N ASN A 39 11.09 -6.31 8.24
CA ASN A 39 11.59 -4.94 8.36
C ASN A 39 11.18 -4.38 9.72
N PRO A 40 11.91 -4.68 10.82
CA PRO A 40 11.42 -4.41 12.16
C PRO A 40 11.26 -2.92 12.44
N LYS A 41 12.26 -2.10 12.15
CA LYS A 41 12.23 -0.67 12.47
C LYS A 41 12.18 0.18 11.21
N PRO A 42 11.25 1.14 11.10
CA PRO A 42 11.28 2.14 10.04
C PRO A 42 12.52 3.02 10.15
N MET A 43 13.17 3.25 9.02
CA MET A 43 14.26 4.22 8.95
C MET A 43 13.67 5.62 8.77
N VAL A 44 14.03 6.54 9.65
CA VAL A 44 13.61 7.95 9.58
C VAL A 44 14.84 8.79 9.30
N ILE A 45 14.81 9.58 8.23
CA ILE A 45 15.89 10.49 7.84
C ILE A 45 15.31 11.89 7.69
N GLU A 46 16.03 12.89 8.19
CA GLU A 46 15.62 14.28 8.03
C GLU A 46 16.07 14.83 6.68
N HIS A 47 15.15 15.53 6.01
CA HIS A 47 15.39 16.27 4.79
C HIS A 47 14.70 17.63 4.89
N GLU A 48 15.45 18.69 4.73
CA GLU A 48 14.93 20.09 4.76
C GLU A 48 14.04 20.37 5.99
N GLY A 49 14.43 19.87 7.18
CA GLY A 49 13.68 20.03 8.43
C GLY A 49 12.43 19.14 8.55
N VAL A 50 12.22 18.19 7.62
CA VAL A 50 11.10 17.23 7.65
C VAL A 50 11.64 15.83 7.91
N GLN A 51 11.10 15.14 8.89
CA GLN A 51 11.37 13.72 9.11
C GLN A 51 10.69 12.88 8.04
N VAL A 52 11.42 12.00 7.38
CA VAL A 52 10.90 11.16 6.31
C VAL A 52 11.09 9.68 6.66
N VAL A 53 10.00 8.92 6.72
CA VAL A 53 10.07 7.47 6.78
C VAL A 53 10.47 6.96 5.40
N ARG A 54 11.59 6.24 5.32
CA ARG A 54 12.27 5.85 4.08
C ARG A 54 11.95 4.41 3.69
N ASP A 55 10.67 4.12 3.43
CA ASP A 55 10.27 2.79 2.95
C ASP A 55 10.68 2.52 1.47
N ASP A 56 11.21 3.54 0.78
CA ASP A 56 11.90 3.39 -0.51
C ASP A 56 13.22 2.60 -0.42
N LEU A 57 13.77 2.44 0.77
CA LEU A 57 14.92 1.56 1.03
C LEU A 57 14.54 0.08 1.08
N THR A 58 13.26 -0.20 1.09
CA THR A 58 12.66 -1.53 0.92
C THR A 58 11.88 -1.60 -0.40
N VAL A 59 11.03 -2.60 -0.59
CA VAL A 59 10.09 -2.63 -1.74
C VAL A 59 8.94 -1.63 -1.53
N GLY A 60 8.73 -1.17 -0.30
CA GLY A 60 7.73 -0.18 0.08
C GLY A 60 6.97 -0.54 1.35
N THR A 61 6.17 0.40 1.85
CA THR A 61 5.33 0.22 3.06
C THR A 61 4.46 -1.03 3.01
N LYS A 62 4.00 -1.42 1.81
CA LYS A 62 3.17 -2.62 1.62
C LYS A 62 3.93 -3.93 1.88
N THR A 63 5.26 -3.91 1.91
CA THR A 63 6.08 -5.03 2.38
C THR A 63 5.81 -5.31 3.86
N ARG A 64 5.75 -4.28 4.71
CA ARG A 64 5.41 -4.42 6.13
C ARG A 64 4.00 -4.98 6.30
N ALA A 65 3.04 -4.38 5.59
CA ALA A 65 1.63 -4.78 5.62
C ALA A 65 1.43 -6.23 5.15
N GLY A 66 2.07 -6.60 4.05
CA GLY A 66 1.99 -7.93 3.47
C GLY A 66 2.70 -9.01 4.31
N ASP A 67 3.73 -8.65 5.06
CA ASP A 67 4.51 -9.60 5.86
C ASP A 67 3.66 -10.22 6.98
N LEU A 68 3.00 -9.41 7.82
CA LEU A 68 2.09 -9.92 8.85
C LEU A 68 0.89 -10.65 8.23
N LEU A 69 0.33 -10.10 7.15
CA LEU A 69 -0.77 -10.72 6.43
C LEU A 69 -0.39 -12.13 5.96
N CYS A 70 0.78 -12.31 5.33
CA CYS A 70 1.27 -13.61 4.90
C CYS A 70 1.54 -14.55 6.09
N ALA A 71 2.02 -14.03 7.21
CA ALA A 71 2.28 -14.83 8.41
C ALA A 71 0.99 -15.37 9.06
N LYS A 72 -0.09 -14.60 9.03
CA LYS A 72 -1.33 -14.94 9.75
C LYS A 72 -2.38 -15.66 8.90
N ILE A 73 -2.45 -15.40 7.59
CA ILE A 73 -3.40 -16.08 6.70
C ILE A 73 -2.98 -17.53 6.51
N GLN A 74 -3.93 -18.46 6.70
CA GLN A 74 -3.67 -19.89 6.60
C GLN A 74 -3.62 -20.38 5.15
N ASN A 75 -4.42 -19.80 4.25
CA ASN A 75 -4.45 -20.19 2.85
C ASN A 75 -3.06 -20.18 2.21
N LYS A 76 -2.74 -21.22 1.45
CA LYS A 76 -1.46 -21.31 0.72
C LYS A 76 -1.35 -20.27 -0.36
N THR A 77 -2.48 -19.97 -1.03
CA THR A 77 -2.55 -19.05 -2.17
C THR A 77 -3.23 -17.76 -1.78
N LEU A 78 -2.59 -16.64 -2.10
CA LEU A 78 -3.14 -15.29 -1.98
C LEU A 78 -3.52 -14.76 -3.35
N VAL A 79 -4.69 -14.14 -3.46
CA VAL A 79 -5.20 -13.56 -4.71
C VAL A 79 -5.32 -12.06 -4.55
N TYR A 80 -4.78 -11.31 -5.48
CA TYR A 80 -4.83 -9.85 -5.48
C TYR A 80 -5.06 -9.29 -6.87
N CYS A 81 -5.75 -8.16 -6.97
CA CYS A 81 -5.88 -7.43 -8.24
C CYS A 81 -4.79 -6.38 -8.36
N GLN A 82 -3.81 -6.62 -9.24
CA GLN A 82 -2.71 -5.69 -9.48
C GLN A 82 -3.06 -4.70 -10.60
N PRO A 83 -3.25 -3.42 -10.27
CA PRO A 83 -3.41 -2.39 -11.30
C PRO A 83 -2.13 -2.22 -12.12
N ARG A 84 -2.20 -1.46 -13.22
CA ARG A 84 -1.01 -1.18 -14.06
C ARG A 84 0.08 -0.43 -13.30
N VAL A 85 -0.30 0.40 -12.33
CA VAL A 85 0.63 1.14 -11.47
C VAL A 85 0.25 0.89 -10.01
N GLY A 86 1.22 0.57 -9.16
CA GLY A 86 1.04 0.36 -7.73
C GLY A 86 2.01 -0.66 -7.16
N LEU A 87 2.49 -0.41 -5.95
CA LEU A 87 3.49 -1.23 -5.26
C LEU A 87 2.90 -2.40 -4.47
N ALA A 88 1.57 -2.47 -4.27
CA ALA A 88 0.99 -3.43 -3.36
C ALA A 88 1.21 -4.90 -3.81
N GLY A 89 0.98 -5.22 -5.09
CA GLY A 89 1.26 -6.55 -5.60
C GLY A 89 2.76 -6.88 -5.62
N VAL A 90 3.61 -5.90 -5.99
CA VAL A 90 5.07 -6.08 -5.98
C VAL A 90 5.55 -6.42 -4.56
N SER A 91 5.09 -5.68 -3.56
CA SER A 91 5.40 -5.92 -2.15
C SER A 91 4.86 -7.26 -1.65
N LEU A 92 3.63 -7.61 -2.02
CA LEU A 92 3.02 -8.88 -1.65
C LEU A 92 3.82 -10.07 -2.20
N CYS A 93 4.24 -10.01 -3.47
CA CYS A 93 5.06 -11.06 -4.09
C CYS A 93 6.43 -11.19 -3.41
N ASP A 94 7.03 -10.06 -2.97
CA ASP A 94 8.32 -10.06 -2.30
C ASP A 94 8.27 -10.80 -0.95
N VAL A 95 7.24 -10.55 -0.15
CA VAL A 95 7.10 -11.17 1.18
C VAL A 95 6.47 -12.56 1.15
N ALA A 96 5.60 -12.87 0.19
CA ALA A 96 4.90 -14.13 0.11
C ALA A 96 5.85 -15.34 0.07
N LYS A 97 6.97 -15.23 -0.64
CA LYS A 97 8.01 -16.27 -0.73
C LYS A 97 8.58 -16.67 0.62
N ARG A 98 8.71 -15.71 1.56
CA ARG A 98 9.25 -15.95 2.91
C ARG A 98 8.32 -16.79 3.77
N HIS A 99 7.02 -16.64 3.51
CA HIS A 99 5.96 -17.36 4.20
C HIS A 99 5.50 -18.59 3.41
N ASN A 100 6.27 -19.01 2.40
CA ASN A 100 5.93 -20.14 1.53
C ASN A 100 4.50 -20.01 0.97
N LYS A 101 4.11 -18.81 0.53
CA LYS A 101 2.82 -18.51 -0.09
C LYS A 101 2.97 -18.35 -1.59
N ASP A 102 1.93 -18.74 -2.31
CA ASP A 102 1.78 -18.50 -3.74
C ASP A 102 0.94 -17.24 -3.94
N VAL A 103 1.24 -16.47 -4.98
CA VAL A 103 0.50 -15.23 -5.31
C VAL A 103 -0.06 -15.33 -6.71
N VAL A 104 -1.38 -15.24 -6.82
CA VAL A 104 -2.11 -15.13 -8.08
C VAL A 104 -2.57 -13.70 -8.25
N LEU A 105 -2.22 -13.07 -9.36
CA LEU A 105 -2.52 -11.67 -9.64
C LEU A 105 -3.44 -11.52 -10.83
N PHE A 106 -4.64 -11.04 -10.57
CA PHE A 106 -5.54 -10.57 -11.61
C PHE A 106 -5.07 -9.21 -12.10
N MET A 107 -4.81 -9.09 -13.39
CA MET A 107 -4.23 -7.91 -14.00
C MET A 107 -5.06 -7.43 -15.19
N PRO A 108 -5.33 -6.11 -15.33
CA PRO A 108 -5.94 -5.60 -16.55
C PRO A 108 -4.98 -5.83 -17.72
N SER A 109 -5.49 -6.42 -18.78
CA SER A 109 -4.70 -6.67 -19.99
C SER A 109 -4.53 -5.43 -20.84
N SER A 110 -3.37 -5.31 -21.46
CA SER A 110 -3.06 -4.27 -22.45
C SER A 110 -2.09 -4.80 -23.49
N LYS A 111 -1.75 -4.00 -24.51
CA LYS A 111 -0.75 -4.39 -25.52
C LYS A 111 0.62 -4.66 -24.87
N GLU A 112 0.95 -3.89 -23.87
CA GLU A 112 2.20 -4.01 -23.11
C GLU A 112 1.90 -4.15 -21.62
N ILE A 113 2.66 -4.98 -20.93
CA ILE A 113 2.63 -5.07 -19.48
C ILE A 113 3.35 -3.84 -18.90
N SER A 114 2.80 -3.29 -17.82
CA SER A 114 3.46 -2.20 -17.10
C SER A 114 4.69 -2.71 -16.33
N LEU A 115 5.59 -1.79 -16.00
CA LEU A 115 6.75 -2.07 -15.15
C LEU A 115 6.34 -2.78 -13.85
N HIS A 116 5.29 -2.30 -13.17
CA HIS A 116 4.83 -2.88 -11.91
C HIS A 116 4.28 -4.29 -12.08
N GLN A 117 3.53 -4.57 -13.15
CA GLN A 117 3.05 -5.91 -13.47
C GLN A 117 4.21 -6.86 -13.79
N ALA A 118 5.18 -6.41 -14.60
CA ALA A 118 6.38 -7.18 -14.91
C ALA A 118 7.19 -7.51 -13.65
N CYS A 119 7.36 -6.56 -12.74
CA CYS A 119 8.05 -6.78 -11.48
C CYS A 119 7.34 -7.79 -10.55
N CYS A 120 6.01 -7.90 -10.61
CA CYS A 120 5.29 -8.95 -9.90
C CYS A 120 5.59 -10.34 -10.49
N ILE A 121 5.59 -10.46 -11.83
CA ILE A 121 5.88 -11.71 -12.53
C ILE A 121 7.32 -12.15 -12.25
N GLU A 122 8.28 -11.23 -12.33
CA GLU A 122 9.69 -11.49 -11.98
C GLU A 122 9.84 -12.05 -10.55
N ARG A 123 8.98 -11.61 -9.65
CA ARG A 123 8.94 -12.08 -8.26
C ARG A 123 8.17 -13.38 -8.07
N GLY A 124 7.71 -13.99 -9.18
CA GLY A 124 7.09 -15.31 -9.18
C GLY A 124 5.58 -15.32 -8.96
N ALA A 125 4.90 -14.18 -9.19
CA ALA A 125 3.44 -14.19 -9.24
C ALA A 125 2.94 -14.97 -10.45
N THR A 126 1.83 -15.69 -10.28
CA THR A 126 1.05 -16.27 -11.38
C THR A 126 0.06 -15.22 -11.88
N PRO A 127 0.24 -14.64 -13.07
CA PRO A 127 -0.66 -13.62 -13.57
C PRO A 127 -1.86 -14.21 -14.30
N ILE A 128 -3.03 -13.62 -14.08
CA ILE A 128 -4.24 -13.83 -14.85
C ILE A 128 -4.62 -12.49 -15.49
N PHE A 129 -4.52 -12.42 -16.82
CA PHE A 129 -4.83 -11.20 -17.54
C PHE A 129 -6.28 -11.20 -18.02
N GLU A 130 -7.03 -10.16 -17.63
CA GLU A 130 -8.41 -9.97 -18.03
C GLU A 130 -8.58 -8.69 -18.87
N ARG A 131 -9.46 -8.75 -19.89
CA ARG A 131 -9.78 -7.60 -20.74
C ARG A 131 -10.66 -6.56 -20.05
N ILE A 132 -10.67 -6.56 -18.74
CA ILE A 132 -11.51 -5.69 -17.92
C ILE A 132 -10.66 -4.55 -17.39
N ALA A 133 -10.99 -3.33 -17.81
CA ALA A 133 -10.30 -2.12 -17.33
C ALA A 133 -10.82 -1.65 -15.96
N ALA A 134 -12.07 -1.95 -15.63
CA ALA A 134 -12.69 -1.51 -14.38
C ALA A 134 -12.25 -2.40 -13.20
N MET A 135 -11.51 -1.85 -12.26
CA MET A 135 -11.02 -2.55 -11.09
C MET A 135 -12.12 -3.24 -10.24
N PRO A 136 -13.33 -2.66 -10.05
CA PRO A 136 -14.40 -3.35 -9.33
C PRO A 136 -14.78 -4.70 -9.96
N ASN A 137 -14.91 -4.75 -11.29
CA ASN A 137 -15.23 -5.99 -11.99
C ASN A 137 -14.09 -7.01 -11.89
N LEU A 138 -12.83 -6.55 -12.03
CA LEU A 138 -11.66 -7.40 -11.87
C LEU A 138 -11.61 -8.03 -10.46
N ASN A 139 -11.96 -7.25 -9.44
CA ASN A 139 -12.06 -7.74 -8.06
C ASN A 139 -13.13 -8.82 -7.89
N LEU A 140 -14.28 -8.70 -8.58
CA LEU A 140 -15.33 -9.74 -8.53
C LEU A 140 -14.82 -11.07 -9.11
N TYR A 141 -14.14 -11.03 -10.26
CA TYR A 141 -13.56 -12.23 -10.87
C TYR A 141 -12.47 -12.85 -9.98
N ALA A 142 -11.57 -12.02 -9.45
CA ALA A 142 -10.52 -12.48 -8.57
C ALA A 142 -11.07 -13.13 -7.29
N LYS A 143 -12.10 -12.53 -6.69
CA LYS A 143 -12.77 -13.09 -5.51
C LYS A 143 -13.44 -14.43 -5.82
N LYS A 144 -14.19 -14.53 -6.92
CA LYS A 144 -14.82 -15.78 -7.36
C LYS A 144 -13.77 -16.88 -7.56
N TRP A 145 -12.69 -16.56 -8.25
CA TRP A 145 -11.60 -17.50 -8.46
C TRP A 145 -10.99 -17.97 -7.13
N ALA A 146 -10.77 -17.05 -6.18
CA ALA A 146 -10.25 -17.38 -4.87
C ALA A 146 -11.17 -18.35 -4.10
N ASP A 147 -12.47 -18.10 -4.14
CA ASP A 147 -13.48 -18.97 -3.49
C ASP A 147 -13.48 -20.38 -4.11
N GLU A 148 -13.34 -20.49 -5.44
CA GLU A 148 -13.31 -21.76 -6.17
C GLU A 148 -12.00 -22.56 -5.93
N HIS A 149 -10.90 -21.90 -5.56
CA HIS A 149 -9.56 -22.50 -5.43
C HIS A 149 -9.05 -22.56 -3.97
N ASN A 150 -9.91 -22.37 -2.99
CA ASN A 150 -9.53 -22.32 -1.57
C ASN A 150 -8.36 -21.34 -1.30
N ALA A 151 -8.39 -20.20 -1.97
CA ALA A 151 -7.40 -19.14 -1.86
C ALA A 151 -7.97 -17.94 -1.08
N CYS A 152 -7.10 -17.09 -0.56
CA CYS A 152 -7.51 -15.89 0.14
C CYS A 152 -7.45 -14.68 -0.79
N PHE A 153 -8.60 -14.06 -1.06
CA PHE A 153 -8.67 -12.79 -1.80
C PHE A 153 -8.30 -11.62 -0.89
N ILE A 154 -7.33 -10.83 -1.32
CA ILE A 154 -6.89 -9.62 -0.63
C ILE A 154 -7.43 -8.37 -1.35
N PRO A 155 -8.21 -7.52 -0.68
CA PRO A 155 -8.77 -6.32 -1.28
C PRO A 155 -7.71 -5.30 -1.71
N LEU A 156 -8.09 -4.40 -2.63
CA LEU A 156 -7.22 -3.35 -3.15
C LEU A 156 -6.61 -2.51 -2.01
N GLY A 157 -5.31 -2.23 -2.13
CA GLY A 157 -4.54 -1.51 -1.11
C GLY A 157 -4.14 -2.36 0.08
N LEU A 158 -4.34 -3.69 0.03
CA LEU A 158 -4.20 -4.63 1.15
C LEU A 158 -5.10 -4.22 2.33
N LYS A 159 -6.37 -3.89 2.06
CA LYS A 159 -7.36 -3.56 3.10
C LYS A 159 -7.66 -4.81 3.93
N HIS A 160 -6.87 -5.04 4.96
CA HIS A 160 -6.97 -6.16 5.88
C HIS A 160 -6.49 -5.75 7.27
N GLU A 161 -7.07 -6.31 8.34
CA GLU A 161 -6.69 -5.98 9.72
C GLU A 161 -5.20 -6.24 9.99
N PHE A 162 -4.64 -7.34 9.51
CA PHE A 162 -3.21 -7.63 9.65
C PHE A 162 -2.32 -6.61 8.94
N ALA A 163 -2.75 -6.11 7.80
CA ALA A 163 -2.02 -5.05 7.09
C ALA A 163 -2.02 -3.73 7.90
N THR A 164 -3.16 -3.39 8.48
CA THR A 164 -3.31 -2.23 9.37
C THR A 164 -2.46 -2.40 10.62
N ALA A 165 -2.52 -3.58 11.27
CA ALA A 165 -1.74 -3.91 12.46
C ALA A 165 -0.23 -3.76 12.25
N ALA A 166 0.29 -4.28 11.14
CA ALA A 166 1.71 -4.19 10.81
C ALA A 166 2.18 -2.72 10.62
N ILE A 167 1.33 -1.87 10.04
CA ILE A 167 1.64 -0.43 9.89
C ILE A 167 1.62 0.26 11.27
N ILE A 168 0.64 -0.02 12.11
CA ILE A 168 0.55 0.52 13.47
C ILE A 168 1.77 0.08 14.29
N HIS A 169 2.14 -1.21 14.21
CA HIS A 169 3.33 -1.73 14.88
C HIS A 169 4.60 -0.99 14.45
N ALA A 170 4.79 -0.76 13.14
CA ALA A 170 5.93 0.00 12.63
C ALA A 170 5.90 1.45 13.12
N ALA A 171 4.77 2.13 13.01
CA ALA A 171 4.60 3.52 13.43
C ALA A 171 4.81 3.70 14.94
N SER A 172 4.41 2.73 15.76
CA SER A 172 4.60 2.78 17.23
C SER A 172 6.08 2.76 17.66
N GLN A 173 7.01 2.47 16.75
CA GLN A 173 8.44 2.53 17.00
C GLN A 173 9.05 3.90 16.68
N ILE A 174 8.24 4.85 16.20
CA ILE A 174 8.64 6.22 15.91
C ILE A 174 7.92 7.13 16.93
N PRO A 175 8.61 8.09 17.55
CA PRO A 175 7.95 9.09 18.39
C PRO A 175 6.83 9.81 17.63
N GLU A 176 5.68 9.98 18.27
CA GLU A 176 4.53 10.66 17.65
C GLU A 176 4.91 12.04 17.14
N PRO A 177 4.78 12.33 15.83
CA PRO A 177 5.05 13.65 15.29
C PRO A 177 3.92 14.64 15.62
N GLU A 178 4.15 15.94 15.44
CA GLU A 178 3.09 16.94 15.59
C GLU A 178 2.20 17.00 14.34
N GLU A 179 2.83 16.88 13.15
CA GLU A 179 2.13 16.92 11.87
C GLU A 179 2.60 15.77 10.97
N VAL A 180 1.65 15.13 10.30
CA VAL A 180 1.91 14.01 9.38
C VAL A 180 1.38 14.34 7.99
N TYR A 181 2.20 14.10 6.97
CA TYR A 181 1.86 14.30 5.57
C TYR A 181 1.97 12.98 4.82
N VAL A 182 0.90 12.55 4.15
CA VAL A 182 0.86 11.28 3.41
C VAL A 182 0.05 11.39 2.13
N ALA A 183 0.44 10.63 1.12
CA ALA A 183 -0.40 10.39 -0.04
C ALA A 183 -1.54 9.45 0.32
N ILE A 184 -2.75 9.73 -0.13
CA ILE A 184 -3.93 8.90 0.13
C ILE A 184 -4.58 8.40 -1.16
N SER A 185 -4.98 7.13 -1.13
CA SER A 185 -5.76 6.47 -2.17
C SER A 185 -6.84 5.56 -1.56
N THR A 186 -6.46 4.51 -0.84
CA THR A 186 -7.37 3.56 -0.17
C THR A 186 -7.50 3.79 1.33
N GLY A 187 -6.81 4.78 1.88
CA GLY A 187 -6.86 5.14 3.28
C GLY A 187 -6.11 4.23 4.26
N VAL A 188 -5.68 3.03 3.85
CA VAL A 188 -5.07 2.03 4.76
C VAL A 188 -3.89 2.60 5.56
N LEU A 189 -2.94 3.27 4.89
CA LEU A 189 -1.79 3.87 5.57
C LEU A 189 -2.23 5.00 6.51
N SER A 190 -2.94 5.98 5.98
CA SER A 190 -3.37 7.15 6.75
C SER A 190 -4.18 6.77 7.99
N ARG A 191 -5.12 5.82 7.85
CA ARG A 191 -5.95 5.35 8.96
C ARG A 191 -5.13 4.63 10.03
N ALA A 192 -4.20 3.76 9.61
CA ALA A 192 -3.29 3.08 10.54
C ALA A 192 -2.42 4.08 11.33
N LEU A 193 -1.87 5.09 10.64
CA LEU A 193 -1.06 6.12 11.30
C LEU A 193 -1.88 7.00 12.26
N GLN A 194 -3.14 7.30 11.94
CA GLN A 194 -4.04 8.03 12.83
C GLN A 194 -4.34 7.26 14.13
N ILE A 195 -4.36 5.94 14.07
CA ILE A 195 -4.49 5.08 15.27
C ILE A 195 -3.17 5.05 16.04
N ALA A 196 -2.04 4.89 15.34
CA ALA A 196 -0.73 4.87 16.00
C ALA A 196 -0.38 6.19 16.70
N TRP A 197 -0.82 7.31 16.14
CA TRP A 197 -0.50 8.68 16.58
C TRP A 197 -1.79 9.50 16.76
N PRO A 198 -2.53 9.31 17.87
CA PRO A 198 -3.85 9.89 18.06
C PRO A 198 -3.85 11.41 18.19
N ASN A 199 -2.73 12.02 18.61
CA ASN A 199 -2.63 13.48 18.84
C ASN A 199 -2.03 14.23 17.64
N ALA A 200 -1.42 13.53 16.68
CA ALA A 200 -0.84 14.14 15.50
C ALA A 200 -1.91 14.75 14.59
N LYS A 201 -1.60 15.90 13.98
CA LYS A 201 -2.42 16.50 12.92
C LYS A 201 -2.07 15.82 11.59
N PHE A 202 -3.08 15.40 10.82
CA PHE A 202 -2.90 14.71 9.54
C PHE A 202 -3.32 15.58 8.38
N THR A 203 -2.45 15.66 7.37
CA THR A 203 -2.74 16.21 6.05
C THR A 203 -2.54 15.12 5.01
N CYS A 204 -3.63 14.74 4.35
CA CYS A 204 -3.63 13.73 3.30
C CYS A 204 -3.72 14.38 1.92
N VAL A 205 -2.80 14.03 1.02
CA VAL A 205 -2.86 14.48 -0.38
C VAL A 205 -3.54 13.40 -1.21
N ALA A 206 -4.71 13.69 -1.75
CA ALA A 206 -5.49 12.76 -2.57
C ALA A 206 -4.93 12.69 -4.00
N VAL A 207 -4.14 11.66 -4.28
CA VAL A 207 -3.33 11.55 -5.51
C VAL A 207 -3.90 10.60 -6.57
N ALA A 208 -4.88 9.75 -6.24
CA ALA A 208 -5.26 8.64 -7.13
C ALA A 208 -6.72 8.65 -7.58
N ARG A 209 -7.66 8.81 -6.69
CA ARG A 209 -9.11 8.72 -6.95
C ARG A 209 -9.90 9.47 -5.89
N ASN A 210 -11.19 9.63 -6.12
CA ASN A 210 -12.09 10.14 -5.09
C ASN A 210 -12.10 9.19 -3.88
N LEU A 211 -11.96 9.76 -2.69
CA LEU A 211 -12.00 9.03 -1.44
C LEU A 211 -13.42 8.54 -1.14
N GLN A 212 -13.50 7.34 -0.60
CA GLN A 212 -14.76 6.78 -0.10
C GLN A 212 -14.96 7.14 1.37
N ALA A 213 -16.18 7.01 1.85
CA ALA A 213 -16.50 7.22 3.26
C ALA A 213 -15.58 6.36 4.16
N GLY A 214 -15.10 6.95 5.24
CA GLY A 214 -14.21 6.31 6.21
C GLY A 214 -12.74 6.19 5.80
N GLU A 215 -12.37 6.46 4.55
CA GLU A 215 -10.96 6.36 4.13
C GLU A 215 -10.10 7.53 4.64
N LEU A 216 -10.68 8.71 4.80
CA LEU A 216 -9.96 9.90 5.24
C LEU A 216 -9.70 9.91 6.75
N GLY A 217 -10.65 9.45 7.55
CA GLY A 217 -10.63 9.60 8.99
C GLY A 217 -10.72 11.07 9.43
N ARG A 218 -9.92 11.44 10.42
CA ARG A 218 -9.83 12.82 10.95
C ARG A 218 -8.85 13.71 10.19
N ALA A 219 -8.26 13.23 9.10
CA ALA A 219 -7.27 14.00 8.35
C ALA A 219 -7.91 15.13 7.53
N GLU A 220 -7.18 16.23 7.41
CA GLU A 220 -7.46 17.25 6.39
C GLU A 220 -7.04 16.71 5.02
N VAL A 221 -7.78 17.04 3.95
CA VAL A 221 -7.47 16.58 2.60
C VAL A 221 -7.08 17.71 1.69
N ILE A 222 -6.01 17.51 0.94
CA ILE A 222 -5.62 18.35 -0.21
C ILE A 222 -5.89 17.55 -1.47
N SER A 223 -6.70 18.09 -2.38
CA SER A 223 -6.92 17.51 -3.70
C SER A 223 -5.71 17.81 -4.59
N GLU A 224 -5.01 16.77 -5.04
CA GLU A 224 -3.90 16.90 -5.98
C GLU A 224 -4.44 17.21 -7.39
N PRO A 225 -4.05 18.33 -8.03
CA PRO A 225 -4.56 18.68 -9.35
C PRO A 225 -3.99 17.81 -10.48
N LEU A 226 -2.81 17.20 -10.29
CA LEU A 226 -2.21 16.31 -11.28
C LEU A 226 -2.93 14.96 -11.27
N ALA A 227 -3.38 14.50 -12.44
CA ALA A 227 -3.96 13.17 -12.58
C ALA A 227 -3.00 12.08 -12.08
N PHE A 228 -3.54 10.94 -11.62
CA PHE A 228 -2.73 9.87 -11.02
C PHE A 228 -1.53 9.43 -11.87
N PRO A 229 -1.63 9.22 -13.21
CA PRO A 229 -0.49 8.81 -14.03
C PRO A 229 0.52 9.91 -14.30
N GLN A 230 0.22 11.16 -13.94
CA GLN A 230 1.15 12.28 -14.12
C GLN A 230 2.12 12.34 -12.94
N SER A 231 3.41 12.44 -13.23
CA SER A 231 4.45 12.64 -12.21
C SER A 231 4.38 14.04 -11.61
N ALA A 232 4.85 14.16 -10.37
CA ALA A 232 5.15 15.46 -9.79
C ALA A 232 6.11 16.24 -10.70
N LYS A 233 6.03 17.56 -10.69
CA LYS A 233 6.92 18.41 -11.46
C LYS A 233 8.35 18.30 -10.92
N LYS A 234 9.33 18.53 -11.77
CA LYS A 234 10.75 18.41 -11.38
C LYS A 234 11.12 19.30 -10.20
N GLU A 235 10.59 20.50 -10.16
CA GLU A 235 10.81 21.48 -9.07
C GLU A 235 10.14 21.08 -7.74
N ASP A 236 9.11 20.22 -7.80
CA ASP A 236 8.35 19.73 -6.64
C ASP A 236 8.87 18.39 -6.11
N MET A 237 9.88 17.79 -6.77
CA MET A 237 10.41 16.48 -6.37
C MET A 237 11.16 16.57 -5.04
N PRO A 238 10.95 15.59 -4.12
CA PRO A 238 11.74 15.52 -2.89
C PRO A 238 13.20 15.13 -3.18
N PRO A 239 14.14 15.45 -2.27
CA PRO A 239 15.57 15.14 -2.43
C PRO A 239 15.91 13.66 -2.10
N PHE A 240 14.96 12.76 -2.23
CA PHE A 240 15.12 11.32 -2.00
C PHE A 240 14.28 10.50 -2.99
N PRO A 241 14.63 9.21 -3.22
CA PRO A 241 13.85 8.33 -4.09
C PRO A 241 12.41 8.16 -3.59
N THR A 242 11.46 8.25 -4.51
CA THR A 242 10.02 8.20 -4.23
C THR A 242 9.26 7.73 -5.47
N VAL A 243 7.98 7.43 -5.33
CA VAL A 243 7.09 7.17 -6.46
C VAL A 243 6.63 8.51 -7.05
N ALA A 244 7.12 8.84 -8.24
CA ALA A 244 6.91 10.14 -8.89
C ALA A 244 5.43 10.50 -9.10
N THR A 245 4.57 9.50 -9.32
CA THR A 245 3.11 9.68 -9.52
C THR A 245 2.31 9.65 -8.22
N TYR A 246 2.94 9.39 -7.07
CA TYR A 246 2.28 9.17 -5.80
C TYR A 246 2.88 10.05 -4.68
N ASP A 247 3.86 9.56 -3.90
CA ASP A 247 4.38 10.28 -2.73
C ASP A 247 5.12 11.57 -3.09
N ALA A 248 5.77 11.64 -4.26
CA ALA A 248 6.45 12.85 -4.69
C ALA A 248 5.52 14.08 -4.68
N LYS A 249 4.22 13.87 -4.97
CA LYS A 249 3.23 14.94 -4.99
C LYS A 249 2.93 15.54 -3.61
N VAL A 250 3.29 14.83 -2.53
CA VAL A 250 3.08 15.30 -1.15
C VAL A 250 4.09 16.37 -0.76
N TRP A 251 5.33 16.26 -1.24
CA TRP A 251 6.49 17.02 -0.75
C TRP A 251 6.29 18.53 -0.82
N ARG A 252 5.68 19.06 -1.89
CA ARG A 252 5.42 20.49 -2.08
C ARG A 252 4.45 21.10 -1.09
N TYR A 253 3.63 20.27 -0.43
CA TYR A 253 2.63 20.74 0.53
C TYR A 253 3.14 20.78 1.97
N ILE A 254 4.37 20.31 2.22
CA ILE A 254 4.94 20.27 3.56
C ILE A 254 5.67 21.58 3.83
N PRO A 255 5.25 22.36 4.86
CA PRO A 255 6.02 23.53 5.29
C PRO A 255 7.40 23.10 5.79
N LYS A 256 8.44 23.83 5.38
CA LYS A 256 9.86 23.54 5.70
C LYS A 256 10.47 24.63 6.59
N ASP A 257 9.66 25.17 7.48
CA ASP A 257 10.02 26.28 8.38
C ASP A 257 10.70 25.83 9.68
N GLY A 258 10.77 24.54 9.95
CA GLY A 258 11.40 23.97 11.15
C GLY A 258 10.63 24.20 12.47
N ASN A 259 9.46 24.81 12.42
CA ASN A 259 8.73 25.22 13.64
C ASN A 259 8.00 24.06 14.34
N LYS A 260 7.85 22.91 13.67
CA LYS A 260 7.17 21.73 14.18
C LYS A 260 7.87 20.45 13.74
N ARG A 261 7.69 19.39 14.51
CA ARG A 261 8.10 18.05 14.12
C ARG A 261 7.14 17.49 13.06
N ARG A 262 7.50 17.67 11.79
CA ARG A 262 6.74 17.17 10.65
C ARG A 262 7.30 15.87 10.17
N LEU A 263 6.41 14.95 9.84
CA LEU A 263 6.77 13.65 9.29
C LEU A 263 6.05 13.41 7.98
N MET A 264 6.81 13.01 6.97
CA MET A 264 6.30 12.43 5.74
C MET A 264 6.53 10.93 5.75
N TRP A 265 5.49 10.14 5.46
CA TRP A 265 5.69 8.71 5.20
C TRP A 265 5.86 8.47 3.70
N ASN A 266 7.10 8.25 3.26
CA ASN A 266 7.42 7.89 1.88
C ASN A 266 7.18 6.39 1.68
N VAL A 267 6.13 6.02 0.95
CA VAL A 267 5.68 4.63 0.84
C VAL A 267 6.58 3.74 0.00
N GLY A 268 7.51 4.31 -0.77
CA GLY A 268 8.43 3.54 -1.59
C GLY A 268 8.99 4.32 -2.76
N ARG A 269 9.53 3.60 -3.72
CA ARG A 269 10.00 4.12 -5.01
C ARG A 269 9.51 3.21 -6.13
N ASP A 270 9.60 3.67 -7.36
CA ASP A 270 9.28 2.84 -8.51
C ASP A 270 10.14 1.57 -8.50
N PRO A 271 9.55 0.39 -8.74
CA PRO A 271 10.26 -0.86 -8.65
C PRO A 271 11.25 -1.00 -9.81
N ILE A 272 12.35 -1.69 -9.55
CA ILE A 272 13.36 -2.00 -10.58
C ILE A 272 13.08 -3.40 -11.11
N LEU A 273 12.94 -3.52 -12.42
CA LEU A 273 12.89 -4.78 -13.14
C LEU A 273 14.33 -5.21 -13.46
N LYS A 274 14.70 -6.42 -13.05
CA LYS A 274 16.04 -6.96 -13.29
C LYS A 274 16.12 -7.64 -14.66
N ASP A 275 15.07 -8.37 -15.03
CA ASP A 275 14.96 -9.06 -16.32
C ASP A 275 14.04 -8.32 -17.29
N ALA A 276 14.61 -7.40 -18.08
CA ALA A 276 13.86 -6.65 -19.07
C ALA A 276 13.22 -7.54 -20.15
N SER A 277 13.66 -8.79 -20.31
CA SER A 277 13.07 -9.73 -21.26
C SER A 277 11.63 -10.14 -20.93
N ILE A 278 11.20 -9.92 -19.67
CA ILE A 278 9.82 -10.14 -19.26
C ILE A 278 8.87 -9.20 -20.02
N ILE A 279 9.23 -7.92 -20.18
CA ILE A 279 8.44 -6.95 -20.96
C ILE A 279 8.37 -7.37 -22.43
N VAL A 280 9.51 -7.79 -23.03
CA VAL A 280 9.58 -8.21 -24.42
C VAL A 280 8.77 -9.49 -24.67
N LYS A 281 8.78 -10.46 -23.75
CA LYS A 281 7.98 -11.69 -23.85
C LYS A 281 6.49 -11.42 -23.87
N THR A 282 6.06 -10.29 -23.41
CA THR A 282 4.64 -9.93 -23.29
C THR A 282 4.11 -9.11 -24.45
N ASP A 283 4.95 -8.64 -25.36
CA ASP A 283 4.52 -8.16 -26.68
C ASP A 283 3.79 -9.23 -27.47
N SER A 284 4.03 -10.51 -27.17
CA SER A 284 3.25 -11.66 -27.66
C SER A 284 2.09 -12.08 -26.74
N TYR A 285 1.53 -11.14 -25.97
CA TYR A 285 0.42 -11.37 -25.03
C TYR A 285 -0.69 -12.29 -25.57
N ARG A 286 -1.05 -12.18 -26.85
CA ARG A 286 -2.03 -13.07 -27.49
C ARG A 286 -1.55 -14.51 -27.60
N LYS A 287 -0.25 -14.74 -27.77
CA LYS A 287 0.36 -16.05 -27.83
C LYS A 287 0.45 -16.66 -26.43
N TRP A 288 0.92 -15.89 -25.50
CA TRP A 288 1.08 -16.31 -24.10
C TRP A 288 -0.25 -16.68 -23.41
N LYS A 289 -1.36 -15.94 -23.69
CA LYS A 289 -2.69 -16.31 -23.22
C LYS A 289 -3.20 -17.64 -23.83
N LYS A 290 -2.78 -18.00 -25.04
CA LYS A 290 -3.09 -19.31 -25.65
C LYS A 290 -2.31 -20.45 -25.01
N ASP A 291 -1.09 -20.20 -24.59
CA ASP A 291 -0.20 -21.22 -24.02
C ASP A 291 -0.52 -21.50 -22.53
N MET A 292 -1.36 -20.67 -21.89
CA MET A 292 -1.81 -20.82 -20.50
C MET A 292 -3.26 -21.33 -20.35
N GLN A 293 -4.00 -21.46 -21.43
CA GLN A 293 -5.32 -22.10 -21.49
C GLN A 293 -5.21 -23.54 -22.00
#